data_34b943d142c513983942e3bb6ab22563
#
_entry.id   34b943d142c513983942e3bb6ab22563
#
_cell.length_a   1.000
_cell.length_b   1.000
_cell.length_c   1.000
_cell.angle_alpha   90.00
_cell.angle_beta   90.00
_cell.angle_gamma   90.00
#
_symmetry.space_group_name_H-M   'P 1'
#
loop_
_entity.id
_entity.type
_entity.pdbx_description
1 polymer ?
#
loop_
_entity_poly.entity_id
_entity_poly.type
_entity_poly.pdbx_seq_one_letter_code
_entity_poly.pdbx_strand_id
1 'polypeptide(L)'
;SFIDVLLFMQLYPKIVVITSDWVWKFPLFAFTLRYAGYFPSNNGYDKLSSDLLSMVNDGYSVLIFPEGTRSYDENILRFHKGAFYLSEKLKLDILPVAIYGAGLVLSKQQNFYLKPGCVTYEFLPRIAYDNNSFGETYQEKSKSVRRLIIDKYNSLFEEFATPANKYYREKLIYNY
;
A
#
# COMPACT_ATOMS: atom_id res chain seq x y z
N SER A 1 5.34 -3.98 -0.58
CA SER A 1 6.79 -4.17 -0.83
C SER A 1 7.14 -3.80 -2.27
N PHE A 2 8.43 -3.89 -2.66
CA PHE A 2 8.82 -3.62 -4.06
C PHE A 2 8.16 -4.60 -5.05
N ILE A 3 8.01 -5.86 -4.64
CA ILE A 3 7.31 -6.88 -5.45
C ILE A 3 5.88 -6.46 -5.74
N ASP A 4 5.20 -5.89 -4.77
CA ASP A 4 3.80 -5.44 -4.92
C ASP A 4 3.71 -4.34 -5.98
N VAL A 5 4.67 -3.41 -6.00
CA VAL A 5 4.72 -2.35 -7.02
C VAL A 5 4.85 -2.95 -8.42
N LEU A 6 5.79 -3.88 -8.62
CA LEU A 6 6.00 -4.54 -9.92
C LEU A 6 4.75 -5.29 -10.40
N LEU A 7 4.07 -6.00 -9.51
CA LEU A 7 2.84 -6.73 -9.82
C LEU A 7 1.71 -5.78 -10.22
N PHE A 8 1.52 -4.69 -9.46
CA PHE A 8 0.51 -3.68 -9.82
C PHE A 8 0.80 -2.99 -11.15
N MET A 9 2.07 -2.71 -11.46
CA MET A 9 2.45 -2.12 -12.75
C MET A 9 2.18 -3.04 -13.94
N GLN A 10 2.27 -4.36 -13.75
CA GLN A 10 1.92 -5.33 -14.78
C GLN A 10 0.41 -5.43 -15.01
N LEU A 11 -0.38 -5.32 -13.95
CA LEU A 11 -1.84 -5.40 -14.01
C LEU A 11 -2.49 -4.12 -14.56
N TYR A 12 -1.88 -2.95 -14.29
CA TYR A 12 -2.42 -1.63 -14.61
C TYR A 12 -1.36 -0.76 -15.27
N PRO A 13 -1.33 -0.65 -16.61
CA PRO A 13 -0.28 0.08 -17.32
C PRO A 13 -0.30 1.61 -17.08
N LYS A 14 -1.47 2.17 -16.69
CA LYS A 14 -1.60 3.58 -16.31
C LYS A 14 -1.64 3.73 -14.80
N ILE A 15 -0.51 3.51 -14.15
CA ILE A 15 -0.38 3.65 -12.70
C ILE A 15 0.78 4.59 -12.34
N VAL A 16 0.55 5.46 -11.37
CA VAL A 16 1.55 6.31 -10.74
C VAL A 16 1.76 5.85 -9.31
N VAL A 17 2.98 5.68 -8.89
CA VAL A 17 3.31 5.17 -7.55
C VAL A 17 3.88 6.29 -6.69
N ILE A 18 3.27 6.51 -5.52
CA ILE A 18 3.82 7.41 -4.51
C ILE A 18 4.65 6.59 -3.53
N THR A 19 5.91 6.95 -3.36
CA THR A 19 6.84 6.25 -2.47
C THR A 19 7.71 7.22 -1.68
N SER A 20 8.32 6.71 -0.62
CA SER A 20 9.30 7.45 0.17
C SER A 20 10.67 7.49 -0.51
N ASP A 21 11.45 8.54 -0.21
CA ASP A 21 12.71 8.90 -0.88
C ASP A 21 13.81 7.84 -0.85
N TRP A 22 13.78 6.90 0.08
CA TRP A 22 14.82 5.88 0.18
C TRP A 22 14.89 4.97 -1.06
N VAL A 23 13.80 4.83 -1.81
CA VAL A 23 13.73 4.01 -3.03
C VAL A 23 14.59 4.62 -4.14
N TRP A 24 14.73 5.95 -4.16
CA TRP A 24 15.59 6.68 -5.11
C TRP A 24 17.08 6.45 -4.91
N LYS A 25 17.50 5.94 -3.76
CA LYS A 25 18.89 5.66 -3.44
C LYS A 25 19.43 4.37 -4.10
N PHE A 26 18.54 3.58 -4.71
CA PHE A 26 18.93 2.34 -5.40
C PHE A 26 18.99 2.57 -6.92
N PRO A 27 20.18 2.62 -7.55
CA PRO A 27 20.34 3.00 -8.96
C PRO A 27 19.62 2.04 -9.92
N LEU A 28 19.53 0.74 -9.57
CA LEU A 28 18.81 -0.25 -10.36
C LEU A 28 17.30 0.03 -10.42
N PHE A 29 16.73 0.62 -9.37
CA PHE A 29 15.33 1.00 -9.29
C PHE A 29 15.06 2.39 -9.85
N ALA A 30 16.02 3.31 -9.75
CA ALA A 30 15.86 4.67 -10.28
C ALA A 30 15.56 4.69 -11.78
N PHE A 31 16.05 3.71 -12.55
CA PHE A 31 15.76 3.58 -13.98
C PHE A 31 14.31 3.17 -14.24
N THR A 32 13.80 2.15 -13.55
CA THR A 32 12.39 1.70 -13.66
C THR A 32 11.42 2.74 -13.10
N LEU A 33 11.82 3.47 -12.05
CA LEU A 33 11.02 4.53 -11.43
C LEU A 33 10.80 5.74 -12.35
N ARG A 34 11.78 6.07 -13.19
CA ARG A 34 11.67 7.15 -14.17
C ARG A 34 10.59 6.91 -15.22
N TYR A 35 10.38 5.63 -15.59
CA TYR A 35 9.31 5.24 -16.53
C TYR A 35 7.95 5.10 -15.86
N ALA A 36 7.90 4.90 -14.54
CA ALA A 36 6.69 4.57 -13.81
C ALA A 36 5.99 5.77 -13.13
N GLY A 37 6.40 7.01 -13.40
CA GLY A 37 5.77 8.19 -12.82
C GLY A 37 5.81 8.19 -11.28
N TYR A 38 7.00 8.08 -10.69
CA TYR A 38 7.17 8.11 -9.24
C TYR A 38 7.21 9.52 -8.70
N PHE A 39 6.48 9.76 -7.62
CA PHE A 39 6.45 11.04 -6.92
C PHE A 39 6.98 10.89 -5.49
N PRO A 40 7.94 11.74 -5.07
CA PRO A 40 8.43 11.73 -3.69
C PRO A 40 7.37 12.33 -2.75
N SER A 41 7.14 11.68 -1.61
CA SER A 41 6.16 12.11 -0.61
C SER A 41 6.59 13.36 0.19
N ASN A 42 7.84 13.80 0.07
CA ASN A 42 8.43 14.86 0.91
C ASN A 42 8.15 16.30 0.44
N ASN A 43 7.62 16.50 -0.76
CA ASN A 43 7.40 17.85 -1.33
C ASN A 43 6.15 18.58 -0.78
N GLY A 44 5.50 18.02 0.24
CA GLY A 44 4.21 18.52 0.74
C GLY A 44 3.04 18.06 -0.14
N TYR A 45 1.90 17.83 0.50
CA TYR A 45 0.72 17.26 -0.18
C TYR A 45 0.10 18.19 -1.21
N ASP A 46 0.22 19.51 -1.04
CA ASP A 46 -0.33 20.48 -2.01
C ASP A 46 0.44 20.49 -3.32
N LYS A 47 1.78 20.47 -3.26
CA LYS A 47 2.62 20.34 -4.45
C LYS A 47 2.41 18.98 -5.11
N LEU A 48 2.39 17.91 -4.33
CA LEU A 48 2.15 16.56 -4.83
C LEU A 48 0.79 16.46 -5.54
N SER A 49 -0.27 17.09 -4.99
CA SER A 49 -1.58 17.08 -5.64
C SER A 49 -1.59 17.82 -6.98
N SER A 50 -0.89 18.95 -7.08
CA SER A 50 -0.78 19.67 -8.37
C SER A 50 0.01 18.89 -9.41
N ASP A 51 1.09 18.23 -9.01
CA ASP A 51 1.92 17.41 -9.90
C ASP A 51 1.16 16.15 -10.40
N LEU A 52 0.31 15.56 -9.54
CA LEU A 52 -0.52 14.40 -9.90
C LEU A 52 -1.71 14.75 -10.77
N LEU A 53 -2.20 15.99 -10.72
CA LEU A 53 -3.45 16.36 -11.37
C LEU A 53 -3.42 16.13 -12.89
N SER A 54 -2.31 16.41 -13.56
CA SER A 54 -2.16 16.16 -15.00
C SER A 54 -2.26 14.67 -15.32
N MET A 55 -1.58 13.84 -14.53
CA MET A 55 -1.60 12.38 -14.74
C MET A 55 -2.98 11.77 -14.46
N VAL A 56 -3.65 12.26 -13.42
CA VAL A 56 -5.03 11.84 -13.12
C VAL A 56 -5.97 12.21 -14.27
N ASN A 57 -5.84 13.41 -14.84
CA ASN A 57 -6.62 13.83 -16.00
C ASN A 57 -6.33 13.00 -17.26
N ASP A 58 -5.10 12.47 -17.39
CA ASP A 58 -4.69 11.56 -18.44
C ASP A 58 -5.13 10.10 -18.18
N GLY A 59 -5.90 9.87 -17.11
CA GLY A 59 -6.48 8.58 -16.76
C GLY A 59 -5.54 7.65 -15.99
N TYR A 60 -4.50 8.18 -15.34
CA TYR A 60 -3.64 7.39 -14.47
C TYR A 60 -4.30 7.16 -13.10
N SER A 61 -4.15 5.96 -12.57
CA SER A 61 -4.48 5.62 -11.18
C SER A 61 -3.28 5.86 -10.27
N VAL A 62 -3.52 6.25 -9.03
CA VAL A 62 -2.47 6.51 -8.04
C VAL A 62 -2.37 5.34 -7.08
N LEU A 63 -1.23 4.65 -7.06
CA LEU A 63 -0.93 3.58 -6.11
C LEU A 63 -0.20 4.15 -4.90
N ILE A 64 -0.76 3.91 -3.73
CA ILE A 64 -0.17 4.34 -2.46
C ILE A 64 -0.17 3.18 -1.48
N PHE A 65 0.96 2.96 -0.81
CA PHE A 65 1.07 2.09 0.35
C PHE A 65 0.98 2.97 1.61
N PRO A 66 -0.20 3.09 2.23
CA PRO A 66 -0.43 4.11 3.26
C PRO A 66 0.32 3.84 4.56
N GLU A 67 0.90 2.67 4.74
CA GLU A 67 1.77 2.33 5.87
C GLU A 67 3.15 3.01 5.78
N GLY A 68 3.58 3.42 4.58
CA GLY A 68 4.87 4.08 4.34
C GLY A 68 6.11 3.21 4.53
N THR A 69 5.97 2.05 5.15
CA THR A 69 7.04 1.09 5.40
C THR A 69 6.49 -0.35 5.47
N ARG A 70 7.37 -1.32 5.42
CA ARG A 70 7.01 -2.73 5.67
C ARG A 70 6.92 -2.99 7.17
N SER A 71 5.97 -3.83 7.59
CA SER A 71 5.91 -4.36 8.95
C SER A 71 7.02 -5.37 9.21
N TYR A 72 7.40 -5.56 10.49
CA TYR A 72 8.32 -6.61 10.92
C TYR A 72 7.58 -7.91 11.30
N ASP A 73 6.33 -7.78 11.72
CA ASP A 73 5.49 -8.82 12.30
C ASP A 73 4.26 -9.16 11.46
N GLU A 74 4.23 -8.68 10.22
CA GLU A 74 3.14 -8.84 9.24
C GLU A 74 1.81 -8.18 9.67
N ASN A 75 1.76 -7.47 10.78
CA ASN A 75 0.58 -6.69 11.14
C ASN A 75 0.45 -5.46 10.26
N ILE A 76 -0.80 -5.07 9.96
CA ILE A 76 -1.10 -3.85 9.23
C ILE A 76 -0.79 -2.64 10.11
N LEU A 77 0.20 -1.86 9.70
CA LEU A 77 0.66 -0.68 10.44
C LEU A 77 -0.40 0.45 10.41
N ARG A 78 -0.08 1.53 11.12
CA ARG A 78 -0.88 2.75 11.05
C ARG A 78 -0.80 3.36 9.66
N PHE A 79 -1.95 3.81 9.12
CA PHE A 79 -2.00 4.50 7.85
C PHE A 79 -1.64 5.98 7.98
N HIS A 80 -0.77 6.46 7.10
CA HIS A 80 -0.53 7.87 6.89
C HIS A 80 -1.73 8.51 6.20
N LYS A 81 -2.15 9.65 6.71
CA LYS A 81 -3.37 10.34 6.26
C LYS A 81 -3.26 10.93 4.85
N GLY A 82 -2.05 11.06 4.32
CA GLY A 82 -1.77 11.71 3.04
C GLY A 82 -2.46 11.07 1.84
N ALA A 83 -2.59 9.73 1.82
CA ALA A 83 -3.33 9.02 0.78
C ALA A 83 -4.79 9.48 0.71
N PHE A 84 -5.42 9.61 1.86
CA PHE A 84 -6.84 9.99 1.99
C PHE A 84 -7.07 11.47 1.73
N TYR A 85 -6.12 12.33 2.12
CA TYR A 85 -6.11 13.74 1.75
C TYR A 85 -6.03 13.93 0.22
N LEU A 86 -5.17 13.17 -0.45
CA LEU A 86 -5.06 13.22 -1.92
C LEU A 86 -6.32 12.71 -2.62
N SER A 87 -6.93 11.63 -2.12
CA SER A 87 -8.22 11.13 -2.62
C SER A 87 -9.30 12.22 -2.58
N GLU A 88 -9.42 12.91 -1.46
CA GLU A 88 -10.39 13.99 -1.27
C GLU A 88 -10.07 15.22 -2.16
N LYS A 89 -8.80 15.65 -2.16
CA LYS A 89 -8.31 16.82 -2.93
C LYS A 89 -8.46 16.64 -4.43
N LEU A 90 -8.15 15.45 -4.94
CA LEU A 90 -8.19 15.11 -6.37
C LEU A 90 -9.52 14.45 -6.80
N LYS A 91 -10.48 14.30 -5.89
CA LYS A 91 -11.77 13.61 -6.10
C LYS A 91 -11.58 12.20 -6.69
N LEU A 92 -10.65 11.45 -6.12
CA LEU A 92 -10.33 10.09 -6.54
C LEU A 92 -11.01 9.08 -5.62
N ASP A 93 -11.71 8.14 -6.21
CA ASP A 93 -12.21 6.97 -5.49
C ASP A 93 -11.06 6.13 -4.93
N ILE A 94 -11.31 5.47 -3.81
CA ILE A 94 -10.37 4.56 -3.18
C ILE A 94 -10.73 3.13 -3.55
N LEU A 95 -9.77 2.38 -4.09
CA LEU A 95 -9.85 0.93 -4.26
C LEU A 95 -8.94 0.28 -3.21
N PRO A 96 -9.48 -0.16 -2.06
CA PRO A 96 -8.66 -0.81 -1.04
C PRO A 96 -8.22 -2.20 -1.51
N VAL A 97 -6.98 -2.56 -1.23
CA VAL A 97 -6.43 -3.89 -1.55
C VAL A 97 -5.76 -4.46 -0.31
N ALA A 98 -6.20 -5.64 0.11
CA ALA A 98 -5.52 -6.42 1.14
C ALA A 98 -4.47 -7.32 0.48
N ILE A 99 -3.25 -7.34 1.04
CA ILE A 99 -2.13 -8.12 0.52
C ILE A 99 -1.65 -9.06 1.63
N TYR A 100 -1.74 -10.37 1.40
CA TYR A 100 -1.25 -11.40 2.32
C TYR A 100 -0.04 -12.13 1.73
N GLY A 101 0.93 -12.49 2.57
CA GLY A 101 2.10 -13.29 2.19
C GLY A 101 3.28 -12.51 1.63
N ALA A 102 3.14 -11.23 1.33
CA ALA A 102 4.25 -10.40 0.81
C ALA A 102 5.44 -10.32 1.79
N GLY A 103 5.16 -10.24 3.10
CA GLY A 103 6.18 -10.28 4.15
C GLY A 103 6.85 -11.64 4.32
N LEU A 104 6.13 -12.73 4.00
CA LEU A 104 6.68 -14.09 4.02
C LEU A 104 7.67 -14.31 2.88
N VAL A 105 7.36 -13.78 1.69
CA VAL A 105 8.20 -13.90 0.49
C VAL A 105 9.39 -12.94 0.54
N LEU A 106 9.20 -11.70 1.01
CA LEU A 106 10.26 -10.70 1.14
C LEU A 106 10.17 -10.03 2.51
N SER A 107 10.76 -10.68 3.51
CA SER A 107 10.79 -10.17 4.88
C SER A 107 11.59 -8.87 4.98
N LYS A 108 11.15 -7.97 5.86
CA LYS A 108 11.88 -6.74 6.20
C LYS A 108 13.21 -7.03 6.89
N GLN A 109 13.30 -8.13 7.62
CA GLN A 109 14.49 -8.54 8.38
C GLN A 109 15.60 -9.11 7.48
N GLN A 110 15.24 -9.69 6.34
CA GLN A 110 16.16 -10.32 5.41
C GLN A 110 16.30 -9.47 4.16
N ASN A 111 17.30 -8.59 4.13
CA ASN A 111 17.55 -7.69 3.01
C ASN A 111 17.63 -8.45 1.68
N PHE A 112 16.64 -8.25 0.80
CA PHE A 112 16.58 -8.76 -0.59
C PHE A 112 16.61 -10.28 -0.80
N TYR A 113 16.49 -11.08 0.24
CA TYR A 113 16.36 -12.53 0.09
C TYR A 113 14.91 -12.91 -0.14
N LEU A 114 14.63 -13.41 -1.35
CA LEU A 114 13.31 -13.92 -1.73
C LEU A 114 13.15 -15.36 -1.26
N LYS A 115 12.10 -15.61 -0.49
CA LYS A 115 11.69 -16.98 -0.11
C LYS A 115 10.61 -17.49 -1.06
N PRO A 116 10.61 -18.79 -1.38
CA PRO A 116 9.46 -19.38 -2.04
C PRO A 116 8.18 -19.17 -1.21
N GLY A 117 7.11 -18.75 -1.87
CA GLY A 117 5.85 -18.49 -1.20
C GLY A 117 4.80 -17.95 -2.15
N CYS A 118 3.59 -17.79 -1.62
CA CYS A 118 2.45 -17.24 -2.36
C CYS A 118 2.12 -15.86 -1.81
N VAL A 119 1.80 -14.93 -2.70
CA VAL A 119 1.27 -13.61 -2.32
C VAL A 119 -0.14 -13.50 -2.87
N THR A 120 -1.11 -13.25 -1.99
CA THR A 120 -2.52 -13.12 -2.33
C THR A 120 -2.93 -11.65 -2.26
N TYR A 121 -3.63 -11.18 -3.31
CA TYR A 121 -4.19 -9.84 -3.42
C TYR A 121 -5.71 -9.94 -3.45
N GLU A 122 -6.36 -9.24 -2.55
CA GLU A 122 -7.82 -9.15 -2.52
C GLU A 122 -8.26 -7.71 -2.72
N PHE A 123 -8.97 -7.46 -3.82
CA PHE A 123 -9.57 -6.16 -4.13
C PHE A 123 -10.90 -6.02 -3.41
N LEU A 124 -11.03 -5.00 -2.60
CA LEU A 124 -12.23 -4.71 -1.84
C LEU A 124 -13.15 -3.75 -2.63
N PRO A 125 -14.41 -3.62 -2.25
CA PRO A 125 -15.32 -2.70 -2.94
C PRO A 125 -14.77 -1.28 -3.00
N ARG A 126 -14.91 -0.65 -4.18
CA ARG A 126 -14.51 0.73 -4.41
C ARG A 126 -15.32 1.66 -3.52
N ILE A 127 -14.65 2.61 -2.90
CA ILE A 127 -15.21 3.64 -2.04
C ILE A 127 -15.14 4.95 -2.79
N ALA A 128 -16.30 5.55 -3.09
CA ALA A 128 -16.34 6.85 -3.72
C ALA A 128 -15.70 7.92 -2.82
N TYR A 129 -15.02 8.90 -3.42
CA TYR A 129 -14.29 9.95 -2.68
C TYR A 129 -15.22 10.75 -1.74
N ASP A 130 -16.48 10.91 -2.12
CA ASP A 130 -17.53 11.62 -1.41
C ASP A 130 -18.41 10.72 -0.52
N ASN A 131 -18.05 9.45 -0.39
CA ASN A 131 -18.78 8.51 0.47
C ASN A 131 -18.48 8.78 1.95
N ASN A 132 -19.41 9.41 2.65
CA ASN A 132 -19.27 9.78 4.06
C ASN A 132 -19.56 8.63 5.04
N SER A 133 -20.03 7.46 4.56
CA SER A 133 -20.20 6.29 5.44
C SER A 133 -18.88 5.74 6.00
N PHE A 134 -17.75 6.09 5.37
CA PHE A 134 -16.39 5.76 5.83
C PHE A 134 -15.75 6.87 6.68
N GLY A 135 -16.45 7.96 6.94
CA GLY A 135 -16.01 9.12 7.70
C GLY A 135 -16.22 10.43 6.93
N GLU A 136 -16.50 11.49 7.66
CA GLU A 136 -16.70 12.84 7.11
C GLU A 136 -15.38 13.52 6.75
N THR A 137 -14.29 13.11 7.40
CA THR A 137 -12.95 13.65 7.21
C THR A 137 -12.00 12.59 6.66
N TYR A 138 -10.97 13.03 5.92
CA TYR A 138 -9.93 12.11 5.44
C TYR A 138 -9.22 11.35 6.58
N GLN A 139 -9.19 11.91 7.81
CA GLN A 139 -8.64 11.24 8.98
C GLN A 139 -9.50 10.06 9.44
N GLU A 140 -10.82 10.23 9.46
CA GLU A 140 -11.78 9.18 9.79
C GLU A 140 -11.84 8.13 8.70
N LYS A 141 -11.89 8.56 7.44
CA LYS A 141 -11.84 7.69 6.27
C LYS A 141 -10.59 6.79 6.30
N SER A 142 -9.43 7.34 6.69
CA SER A 142 -8.20 6.57 6.89
C SER A 142 -8.35 5.45 7.92
N LYS A 143 -9.00 5.72 9.05
CA LYS A 143 -9.22 4.72 10.11
C LYS A 143 -10.19 3.63 9.65
N SER A 144 -11.28 4.01 9.00
CA SER A 144 -12.32 3.09 8.54
C SER A 144 -11.80 2.16 7.43
N VAL A 145 -11.09 2.71 6.45
CA VAL A 145 -10.46 1.92 5.37
C VAL A 145 -9.37 0.99 5.93
N ARG A 146 -8.58 1.48 6.90
CA ARG A 146 -7.60 0.61 7.57
C ARG A 146 -8.27 -0.57 8.26
N ARG A 147 -9.37 -0.36 8.99
CA ARG A 147 -10.13 -1.43 9.64
C ARG A 147 -10.63 -2.45 8.60
N LEU A 148 -11.22 -1.98 7.52
CA LEU A 148 -11.69 -2.83 6.42
C LEU A 148 -10.57 -3.72 5.86
N ILE A 149 -9.37 -3.17 5.65
CA ILE A 149 -8.21 -3.93 5.18
C ILE A 149 -7.72 -4.92 6.23
N ILE A 150 -7.72 -4.55 7.53
CA ILE A 150 -7.33 -5.48 8.62
C ILE A 150 -8.28 -6.67 8.68
N ASP A 151 -9.59 -6.44 8.62
CA ASP A 151 -10.61 -7.49 8.70
C ASP A 151 -10.42 -8.47 7.53
N LYS A 152 -10.19 -7.96 6.33
CA LYS A 152 -9.91 -8.81 5.17
C LYS A 152 -8.57 -9.53 5.27
N TYR A 153 -7.52 -8.84 5.71
CA TYR A 153 -6.20 -9.44 5.94
C TYR A 153 -6.26 -10.60 6.93
N ASN A 154 -7.01 -10.44 8.03
CA ASN A 154 -7.20 -11.51 9.00
C ASN A 154 -7.96 -12.70 8.40
N SER A 155 -8.96 -12.46 7.56
CA SER A 155 -9.65 -13.53 6.82
C SER A 155 -8.69 -14.29 5.91
N LEU A 156 -7.84 -13.61 5.15
CA LEU A 156 -6.81 -14.22 4.30
C LEU A 156 -5.77 -14.99 5.13
N PHE A 157 -5.40 -14.45 6.29
CA PHE A 157 -4.50 -15.13 7.21
C PHE A 157 -5.08 -16.46 7.69
N GLU A 158 -6.35 -16.50 8.11
CA GLU A 158 -6.98 -17.73 8.55
C GLU A 158 -7.11 -18.78 7.43
N GLU A 159 -7.34 -18.31 6.19
CA GLU A 159 -7.47 -19.18 5.02
C GLU A 159 -6.14 -19.76 4.54
N PHE A 160 -5.09 -18.94 4.48
CA PHE A 160 -3.83 -19.31 3.81
C PHE A 160 -2.65 -19.53 4.74
N ALA A 161 -2.75 -19.19 6.05
CA ALA A 161 -1.61 -19.34 6.95
C ALA A 161 -1.32 -20.81 7.26
N THR A 162 -0.06 -21.19 7.06
CA THR A 162 0.46 -22.48 7.51
C THR A 162 0.57 -22.53 9.06
N PRO A 163 0.63 -23.73 9.67
CA PRO A 163 0.87 -23.84 11.12
C PRO A 163 2.14 -23.10 11.58
N ALA A 164 3.20 -23.10 10.77
CA ALA A 164 4.42 -22.33 11.05
C ALA A 164 4.17 -20.83 11.08
N ASN A 165 3.39 -20.28 10.13
CA ASN A 165 3.06 -18.86 10.08
C ASN A 165 2.21 -18.44 11.29
N LYS A 166 1.24 -19.28 11.70
CA LYS A 166 0.42 -19.04 12.90
C LYS A 166 1.29 -18.99 14.16
N TYR A 167 2.20 -19.93 14.32
CA TYR A 167 3.13 -19.97 15.45
C TYR A 167 4.06 -18.74 15.50
N TYR A 168 4.59 -18.29 14.35
CA TYR A 168 5.44 -17.08 14.31
C TYR A 168 4.68 -15.83 14.68
N ARG A 169 3.46 -15.67 14.21
CA ARG A 169 2.61 -14.51 14.53
C ARG A 169 2.29 -14.47 16.04
N GLU A 170 1.95 -15.59 16.64
CA GLU A 170 1.71 -15.71 18.09
C GLU A 170 2.94 -15.32 18.91
N LYS A 171 4.13 -15.85 18.55
CA LYS A 171 5.37 -15.47 19.25
C LYS A 171 5.70 -13.98 19.19
N LEU A 172 5.42 -13.33 18.08
CA LEU A 172 5.68 -11.89 17.94
C LEU A 172 4.75 -11.04 18.81
N ILE A 173 3.52 -11.49 19.05
CA ILE A 173 2.57 -10.81 19.95
C ILE A 173 3.03 -10.86 21.42
N TYR A 174 3.72 -11.90 21.84
CA TYR A 174 4.16 -12.07 23.24
C TYR A 174 5.54 -11.47 23.57
N ASN A 175 6.26 -10.95 22.57
CA ASN A 175 7.59 -10.36 22.76
C ASN A 175 7.64 -8.81 22.68
N TYR A 176 6.47 -8.13 22.81
CA TYR A 176 6.34 -6.68 22.88
C TYR A 176 5.61 -6.24 24.15
#